data_1fc3348211e04566f50582eb4c67c68b
#
_entry.id   1fc3348211e04566f50582eb4c67c68b
#
_cell.length_a   1.000
_cell.length_b   1.000
_cell.length_c   1.000
_cell.angle_alpha   90.00
_cell.angle_beta   90.00
_cell.angle_gamma   90.00
#
_symmetry.space_group_name_H-M   'P 1'
#
loop_
_entity.id
_entity.type
_entity.pdbx_description
1 polymer ?
#
loop_
_entity_poly.entity_id
_entity_poly.type
_entity_poly.pdbx_seq_one_letter_code
_entity_poly.pdbx_strand_id
1 'polypeptide(L)'
;DTIRKTQADQLPFGLSIARGRGWSHLGLIAERQSWFRDPSVYAFFDRLVDDCFFDSFENVLFYGAGMCGYAAAAFSVAAPGAVVVAIQPQATLDPAIAGWDPRWPEMRRTSFTDRYGFAPDMTDGASAVYLIYDPEKTLDSMHAALFARPYATLLPCRNLGRDTAAALDGMRVLPSVLQAAAMGALDRTLFRTFYRSRRNFAPYLKNLLARLDNDGRLILAGLVARNAAKRLRLPQFETRLIEIETQL
;
A
#
# COMPACT_ATOMS: atom_id res chain seq x y z
N ASP A 1 3.99 7.25 8.77
CA ASP A 1 4.97 7.69 7.77
C ASP A 1 6.39 7.48 8.30
N THR A 2 7.40 7.51 7.43
CA THR A 2 8.82 7.32 7.81
C THR A 2 9.64 8.49 7.31
N ILE A 3 10.49 9.07 8.20
CA ILE A 3 11.42 10.14 7.82
C ILE A 3 12.45 9.61 6.83
N ARG A 4 12.53 10.21 5.66
CA ARG A 4 13.66 10.01 4.73
C ARG A 4 14.80 10.94 5.15
N LYS A 5 16.00 10.39 5.36
CA LYS A 5 17.20 11.10 5.88
C LYS A 5 17.59 12.40 5.14
N THR A 6 16.97 12.71 4.01
CA THR A 6 17.35 13.82 3.13
C THR A 6 16.40 15.01 3.14
N GLN A 7 15.30 14.99 3.91
CA GLN A 7 14.31 16.08 3.91
C GLN A 7 13.91 16.44 5.34
N ALA A 8 14.57 17.44 5.90
CA ALA A 8 14.23 17.99 7.23
C ALA A 8 12.80 18.58 7.30
N ASP A 9 12.25 18.99 6.14
CA ASP A 9 10.93 19.62 6.02
C ASP A 9 9.88 18.68 5.38
N GLN A 10 10.06 17.37 5.48
CA GLN A 10 9.13 16.42 4.89
C GLN A 10 7.78 16.50 5.61
N LEU A 11 6.77 17.03 4.92
CA LEU A 11 5.39 16.98 5.39
C LEU A 11 4.88 15.54 5.39
N PRO A 12 4.04 15.15 6.35
CA PRO A 12 3.42 13.83 6.37
C PRO A 12 2.69 13.54 5.06
N PHE A 13 2.87 12.32 4.57
CA PHE A 13 2.14 11.87 3.39
C PHE A 13 0.62 11.95 3.66
N GLY A 14 -0.11 12.43 2.69
CA GLY A 14 -1.56 12.60 2.84
C GLY A 14 -1.99 13.98 3.35
N LEU A 15 -1.11 14.77 3.96
CA LEU A 15 -1.47 16.12 4.42
C LEU A 15 -2.00 17.00 3.27
N SER A 16 -1.38 16.94 2.10
CA SER A 16 -1.83 17.67 0.91
C SER A 16 -3.20 17.19 0.42
N ILE A 17 -3.46 15.87 0.51
CA ILE A 17 -4.74 15.27 0.15
C ILE A 17 -5.82 15.73 1.14
N ALA A 18 -5.54 15.67 2.43
CA ALA A 18 -6.45 16.08 3.49
C ALA A 18 -6.81 17.58 3.36
N ARG A 19 -5.79 18.45 3.20
CA ARG A 19 -5.99 19.89 3.00
C ARG A 19 -6.84 20.20 1.77
N GLY A 20 -6.57 19.53 0.65
CA GLY A 20 -7.34 19.73 -0.59
C GLY A 20 -8.81 19.31 -0.50
N ARG A 21 -9.19 18.58 0.57
CA ARG A 21 -10.55 18.08 0.80
C ARG A 21 -11.21 18.63 2.06
N GLY A 22 -10.53 19.51 2.80
CA GLY A 22 -11.03 20.04 4.07
C GLY A 22 -11.08 18.97 5.18
N TRP A 23 -10.27 17.91 5.10
CA TRP A 23 -10.21 16.87 6.12
C TRP A 23 -9.24 17.25 7.24
N SER A 24 -9.55 16.81 8.45
CA SER A 24 -8.57 16.76 9.53
C SER A 24 -7.49 15.73 9.23
N HIS A 25 -6.27 15.96 9.72
CA HIS A 25 -5.15 15.04 9.46
C HIS A 25 -4.33 14.84 10.73
N LEU A 26 -4.17 13.58 11.12
CA LEU A 26 -3.24 13.15 12.16
C LEU A 26 -2.15 12.29 11.51
N GLY A 27 -0.91 12.72 11.59
CA GLY A 27 0.24 12.00 11.01
C GLY A 27 1.21 11.51 12.07
N LEU A 28 1.41 10.19 12.16
CA LEU A 28 2.48 9.60 12.94
C LEU A 28 3.68 9.34 12.04
N ILE A 29 4.85 9.83 12.45
CA ILE A 29 6.09 9.73 11.68
C ILE A 29 7.11 8.94 12.49
N ALA A 30 7.55 7.80 11.97
CA ALA A 30 8.60 7.00 12.57
C ALA A 30 9.98 7.42 12.06
N GLU A 31 10.92 7.66 12.97
CA GLU A 31 12.32 7.99 12.62
C GLU A 31 13.10 6.79 12.11
N ARG A 32 12.62 5.56 12.40
CA ARG A 32 13.27 4.31 12.03
C ARG A 32 12.24 3.22 11.70
N GLN A 33 12.71 2.09 11.22
CA GLN A 33 11.87 0.90 11.03
C GLN A 33 11.52 0.30 12.40
N SER A 34 10.37 0.67 12.96
CA SER A 34 9.92 0.31 14.30
C SER A 34 8.62 -0.46 14.33
N TRP A 35 7.90 -0.54 13.21
CA TRP A 35 6.52 -1.05 13.13
C TRP A 35 5.60 -0.40 14.16
N PHE A 36 5.98 0.79 14.68
CA PHE A 36 5.22 1.52 15.69
C PHE A 36 4.98 0.68 16.96
N ARG A 37 5.96 -0.24 17.29
CA ARG A 37 5.89 -1.14 18.44
C ARG A 37 6.46 -0.52 19.73
N ASP A 38 6.67 0.78 19.74
CA ASP A 38 7.16 1.49 20.91
C ASP A 38 6.01 1.71 21.91
N PRO A 39 6.24 1.50 23.24
CA PRO A 39 5.23 1.76 24.27
C PRO A 39 4.66 3.18 24.25
N SER A 40 5.44 4.16 23.81
CA SER A 40 4.98 5.56 23.67
C SER A 40 3.87 5.70 22.62
N VAL A 41 3.92 4.89 21.55
CA VAL A 41 2.86 4.85 20.54
C VAL A 41 1.59 4.25 21.12
N TYR A 42 1.73 3.19 21.92
CA TYR A 42 0.57 2.57 22.60
C TYR A 42 -0.08 3.56 23.55
N ALA A 43 0.70 4.22 24.42
CA ALA A 43 0.19 5.22 25.32
C ALA A 43 -0.45 6.41 24.61
N PHE A 44 0.06 6.76 23.42
CA PHE A 44 -0.56 7.79 22.59
C PHE A 44 -1.96 7.39 22.10
N PHE A 45 -2.13 6.16 21.58
CA PHE A 45 -3.44 5.68 21.15
C PHE A 45 -4.39 5.45 22.33
N ASP A 46 -3.89 4.94 23.47
CA ASP A 46 -4.69 4.80 24.69
C ASP A 46 -5.30 6.16 25.09
N ARG A 47 -4.48 7.21 25.13
CA ARG A 47 -4.96 8.56 25.42
C ARG A 47 -6.00 9.07 24.43
N LEU A 48 -5.80 8.82 23.10
CA LEU A 48 -6.80 9.20 22.10
C LEU A 48 -8.14 8.50 22.31
N VAL A 49 -8.11 7.24 22.75
CA VAL A 49 -9.33 6.49 23.09
C VAL A 49 -9.97 7.04 24.38
N ASP A 50 -9.17 7.23 25.44
CA ASP A 50 -9.65 7.74 26.73
C ASP A 50 -10.26 9.16 26.59
N ASP A 51 -9.69 9.99 25.72
CA ASP A 51 -10.16 11.36 25.42
C ASP A 51 -11.33 11.39 24.40
N CYS A 52 -11.86 10.24 23.97
CA CYS A 52 -12.91 10.11 22.95
C CYS A 52 -12.58 10.91 21.67
N PHE A 53 -11.31 11.00 21.33
CA PHE A 53 -10.83 11.83 20.20
C PHE A 53 -11.49 11.46 18.88
N PHE A 54 -11.62 10.16 18.60
CA PHE A 54 -12.17 9.68 17.34
C PHE A 54 -13.69 9.88 17.24
N ASP A 55 -14.39 10.00 18.36
CA ASP A 55 -15.85 10.19 18.40
C ASP A 55 -16.28 11.57 17.89
N SER A 56 -15.32 12.51 17.79
CA SER A 56 -15.56 13.83 17.21
C SER A 56 -15.62 13.85 15.68
N PHE A 57 -15.39 12.70 15.03
CA PHE A 57 -15.36 12.58 13.57
C PHE A 57 -16.42 11.59 13.07
N GLU A 58 -17.19 11.98 12.05
CA GLU A 58 -18.17 11.08 11.41
C GLU A 58 -17.49 9.91 10.68
N ASN A 59 -16.33 10.15 10.10
CA ASN A 59 -15.59 9.17 9.35
C ASN A 59 -14.12 9.24 9.71
N VAL A 60 -13.53 8.10 10.04
CA VAL A 60 -12.09 7.96 10.32
C VAL A 60 -11.46 7.05 9.28
N LEU A 61 -10.39 7.51 8.65
CA LEU A 61 -9.63 6.74 7.66
C LEU A 61 -8.20 6.53 8.15
N PHE A 62 -7.82 5.28 8.37
CA PHE A 62 -6.44 4.89 8.59
C PHE A 62 -5.77 4.53 7.27
N TYR A 63 -4.62 5.15 6.99
CA TYR A 63 -3.86 4.92 5.77
C TYR A 63 -2.38 4.71 6.06
N GLY A 64 -1.78 3.74 5.37
CA GLY A 64 -0.34 3.52 5.42
C GLY A 64 0.17 2.54 4.37
N ALA A 65 1.49 2.53 4.16
CA ALA A 65 2.18 1.61 3.26
C ALA A 65 3.34 0.91 3.97
N GLY A 66 3.59 -0.36 3.65
CA GLY A 66 4.59 -1.20 4.31
C GLY A 66 4.36 -1.28 5.82
N MET A 67 5.38 -0.94 6.62
CA MET A 67 5.23 -0.91 8.11
C MET A 67 4.17 0.11 8.57
N CYS A 68 3.98 1.21 7.83
CA CYS A 68 2.90 2.15 8.13
C CYS A 68 1.52 1.56 7.75
N GLY A 69 1.47 0.64 6.78
CA GLY A 69 0.28 -0.14 6.46
C GLY A 69 -0.08 -1.12 7.57
N TYR A 70 0.92 -1.78 8.16
CA TYR A 70 0.74 -2.55 9.38
C TYR A 70 0.17 -1.68 10.50
N ALA A 71 0.80 -0.52 10.77
CA ALA A 71 0.36 0.37 11.83
C ALA A 71 -1.06 0.90 11.60
N ALA A 72 -1.41 1.29 10.37
CA ALA A 72 -2.76 1.73 10.02
C ALA A 72 -3.81 0.66 10.34
N ALA A 73 -3.52 -0.61 10.04
CA ALA A 73 -4.40 -1.72 10.38
C ALA A 73 -4.37 -2.04 11.88
N ALA A 74 -3.19 -2.09 12.51
CA ALA A 74 -3.04 -2.46 13.91
C ALA A 74 -3.71 -1.48 14.87
N PHE A 75 -3.62 -0.18 14.59
CA PHE A 75 -4.19 0.85 15.45
C PHE A 75 -5.61 1.28 15.06
N SER A 76 -6.19 0.72 14.00
CA SER A 76 -7.57 1.02 13.62
C SER A 76 -8.60 0.60 14.66
N VAL A 77 -8.24 -0.35 15.54
CA VAL A 77 -9.07 -0.77 16.69
C VAL A 77 -9.41 0.40 17.63
N ALA A 78 -8.59 1.45 17.67
CA ALA A 78 -8.83 2.65 18.47
C ALA A 78 -10.02 3.49 17.98
N ALA A 79 -10.49 3.27 16.75
CA ALA A 79 -11.66 3.98 16.17
C ALA A 79 -12.61 2.96 15.53
N PRO A 80 -13.49 2.32 16.31
CA PRO A 80 -14.49 1.40 15.77
C PRO A 80 -15.31 2.07 14.66
N GLY A 81 -15.58 1.33 13.59
CA GLY A 81 -16.23 1.88 12.39
C GLY A 81 -15.29 2.56 11.39
N ALA A 82 -14.01 2.70 11.70
CA ALA A 82 -13.04 3.29 10.78
C ALA A 82 -12.90 2.50 9.48
N VAL A 83 -12.44 3.19 8.44
CA VAL A 83 -11.99 2.58 7.18
C VAL A 83 -10.47 2.44 7.21
N VAL A 84 -9.97 1.31 6.74
CA VAL A 84 -8.53 1.04 6.64
C VAL A 84 -8.12 0.91 5.17
N VAL A 85 -7.10 1.65 4.74
CA VAL A 85 -6.44 1.47 3.44
C VAL A 85 -4.96 1.18 3.69
N ALA A 86 -4.57 -0.08 3.54
CA ALA A 86 -3.21 -0.52 3.75
C ALA A 86 -2.57 -1.01 2.44
N ILE A 87 -1.40 -0.47 2.11
CA ILE A 87 -0.66 -0.82 0.91
C ILE A 87 0.54 -1.67 1.30
N GLN A 88 0.63 -2.89 0.77
CA GLN A 88 1.69 -3.86 1.07
C GLN A 88 1.96 -4.01 2.59
N PRO A 89 0.91 -4.12 3.44
CA PRO A 89 1.11 -4.24 4.88
C PRO A 89 1.74 -5.59 5.22
N GLN A 90 2.53 -5.62 6.29
CA GLN A 90 2.81 -6.86 7.00
C GLN A 90 1.63 -7.12 7.96
N ALA A 91 1.17 -8.36 8.06
CA ALA A 91 0.15 -8.73 9.02
C ALA A 91 0.73 -8.77 10.46
N THR A 92 1.94 -9.25 10.57
CA THR A 92 2.75 -9.34 11.79
C THR A 92 4.19 -9.65 11.40
N LEU A 93 5.12 -9.48 12.33
CA LEU A 93 6.47 -10.05 12.24
C LEU A 93 6.74 -11.06 13.37
N ASP A 94 5.69 -11.59 14.01
CA ASP A 94 5.82 -12.72 14.94
C ASP A 94 6.41 -13.92 14.18
N PRO A 95 7.57 -14.45 14.61
CA PRO A 95 8.19 -15.62 13.97
C PRO A 95 7.32 -16.88 13.96
N ALA A 96 6.39 -17.02 14.91
CA ALA A 96 5.46 -18.14 14.96
C ALA A 96 4.46 -18.12 13.79
N ILE A 97 4.14 -16.94 13.27
CA ILE A 97 3.15 -16.72 12.20
C ILE A 97 3.84 -16.38 10.88
N ALA A 98 4.81 -15.46 10.91
CA ALA A 98 5.47 -14.90 9.73
C ALA A 98 6.97 -15.22 9.67
N GLY A 99 7.42 -16.32 10.29
CA GLY A 99 8.82 -16.77 10.26
C GLY A 99 9.37 -17.07 8.86
N TRP A 100 8.48 -17.21 7.89
CA TRP A 100 8.79 -17.36 6.46
C TRP A 100 9.23 -16.04 5.79
N ASP A 101 9.06 -14.87 6.46
CA ASP A 101 9.50 -13.58 5.92
C ASP A 101 10.88 -13.17 6.47
N PRO A 102 11.94 -13.22 5.66
CA PRO A 102 13.29 -12.90 6.09
C PRO A 102 13.64 -11.43 5.97
N ARG A 103 12.73 -10.55 5.51
CA ARG A 103 13.06 -9.18 5.10
C ARG A 103 13.50 -8.25 6.22
N TRP A 104 13.13 -8.54 7.49
CA TRP A 104 13.40 -7.66 8.63
C TRP A 104 14.00 -8.41 9.81
N PRO A 105 15.25 -8.91 9.67
CA PRO A 105 15.91 -9.70 10.72
C PRO A 105 16.14 -8.88 12.01
N GLU A 106 16.28 -7.57 11.87
CA GLU A 106 16.46 -6.65 13.00
C GLU A 106 15.22 -6.59 13.92
N MET A 107 14.04 -6.88 13.39
CA MET A 107 12.79 -6.88 14.16
C MET A 107 12.55 -8.17 14.95
N ARG A 108 13.39 -9.20 14.81
CA ARG A 108 13.22 -10.47 15.53
C ARG A 108 13.29 -10.36 17.06
N ARG A 109 13.83 -9.24 17.58
CA ARG A 109 13.87 -8.95 19.02
C ARG A 109 12.70 -8.11 19.51
N THR A 110 11.86 -7.64 18.60
CA THR A 110 10.66 -6.85 18.91
C THR A 110 9.48 -7.81 19.08
N SER A 111 8.73 -7.65 20.19
CA SER A 111 7.54 -8.46 20.42
C SER A 111 6.43 -8.09 19.42
N PHE A 112 5.80 -9.13 18.86
CA PHE A 112 4.57 -9.04 18.08
C PHE A 112 3.49 -9.97 18.66
N THR A 113 3.67 -10.44 19.90
CA THR A 113 2.74 -11.34 20.60
C THR A 113 1.84 -10.63 21.60
N ASP A 114 2.09 -9.35 21.85
CA ASP A 114 1.27 -8.48 22.69
C ASP A 114 0.18 -7.76 21.87
N ARG A 115 -0.54 -6.81 22.51
CA ARG A 115 -1.57 -6.01 21.84
C ARG A 115 -1.03 -5.34 20.57
N TYR A 116 -1.85 -5.24 19.54
CA TYR A 116 -1.53 -4.73 18.20
C TYR A 116 -0.53 -5.60 17.40
N GLY A 117 -0.08 -6.74 17.94
CA GLY A 117 0.97 -7.56 17.32
C GLY A 117 0.53 -8.26 16.05
N PHE A 118 -0.74 -8.66 15.96
CA PHE A 118 -1.35 -9.24 14.78
C PHE A 118 -2.39 -8.28 14.19
N ALA A 119 -1.98 -7.48 13.22
CA ALA A 119 -2.79 -6.40 12.66
C ALA A 119 -4.15 -6.86 12.06
N PRO A 120 -4.29 -8.06 11.45
CA PRO A 120 -5.59 -8.52 10.96
C PRO A 120 -6.70 -8.53 12.01
N ASP A 121 -6.41 -8.99 13.23
CA ASP A 121 -7.43 -9.05 14.30
C ASP A 121 -7.80 -7.65 14.82
N MET A 122 -6.90 -6.70 14.70
CA MET A 122 -7.17 -5.31 15.10
C MET A 122 -8.14 -4.58 14.15
N THR A 123 -8.42 -5.18 13.00
CA THR A 123 -9.37 -4.62 12.02
C THR A 123 -10.80 -5.10 12.21
N ASP A 124 -11.09 -5.95 13.20
CA ASP A 124 -12.43 -6.54 13.39
C ASP A 124 -13.53 -5.49 13.64
N GLY A 125 -13.17 -4.35 14.24
CA GLY A 125 -14.08 -3.22 14.43
C GLY A 125 -14.19 -2.26 13.25
N ALA A 126 -13.43 -2.48 12.17
CA ALA A 126 -13.44 -1.58 11.01
C ALA A 126 -14.69 -1.78 10.14
N SER A 127 -15.22 -0.69 9.59
CA SER A 127 -16.36 -0.76 8.65
C SER A 127 -15.95 -1.31 7.29
N ALA A 128 -14.69 -1.08 6.85
CA ALA A 128 -14.12 -1.62 5.64
C ALA A 128 -12.58 -1.63 5.69
N VAL A 129 -11.99 -2.67 5.13
CA VAL A 129 -10.52 -2.82 5.02
C VAL A 129 -10.14 -3.04 3.57
N TYR A 130 -9.30 -2.19 3.03
CA TYR A 130 -8.80 -2.28 1.65
C TYR A 130 -7.31 -2.58 1.66
N LEU A 131 -6.92 -3.72 1.09
CA LEU A 131 -5.54 -4.17 1.02
C LEU A 131 -5.04 -4.12 -0.42
N ILE A 132 -4.10 -3.22 -0.68
CA ILE A 132 -3.51 -3.02 -2.00
C ILE A 132 -2.12 -3.67 -2.01
N TYR A 133 -1.89 -4.62 -2.89
CA TYR A 133 -0.64 -5.36 -2.95
C TYR A 133 -0.35 -5.89 -4.36
N ASP A 134 0.90 -6.24 -4.63
CA ASP A 134 1.28 -6.93 -5.87
C ASP A 134 1.27 -8.46 -5.62
N PRO A 135 0.33 -9.20 -6.25
CA PRO A 135 0.23 -10.65 -6.06
C PRO A 135 1.42 -11.43 -6.65
N GLU A 136 2.26 -10.81 -7.47
CA GLU A 136 3.51 -11.41 -7.97
C GLU A 136 4.64 -11.33 -6.93
N LYS A 137 4.45 -10.59 -5.84
CA LYS A 137 5.34 -10.55 -4.69
C LYS A 137 4.85 -11.55 -3.64
N THR A 138 5.45 -12.74 -3.64
CA THR A 138 5.00 -13.87 -2.80
C THR A 138 4.82 -13.47 -1.34
N LEU A 139 5.82 -12.81 -0.73
CA LEU A 139 5.77 -12.41 0.67
C LEU A 139 4.63 -11.42 0.96
N ASP A 140 4.40 -10.46 0.07
CA ASP A 140 3.30 -9.49 0.21
C ASP A 140 1.93 -10.18 0.04
N SER A 141 1.83 -11.16 -0.86
CA SER A 141 0.64 -11.99 -1.03
C SER A 141 0.34 -12.83 0.20
N MET A 142 1.37 -13.42 0.81
CA MET A 142 1.23 -14.22 2.03
C MET A 142 0.72 -13.34 3.19
N HIS A 143 1.30 -12.16 3.39
CA HIS A 143 0.78 -11.20 4.37
C HIS A 143 -0.64 -10.76 4.05
N ALA A 144 -0.96 -10.43 2.79
CA ALA A 144 -2.30 -10.04 2.40
C ALA A 144 -3.34 -11.15 2.65
N ALA A 145 -2.96 -12.42 2.48
CA ALA A 145 -3.84 -13.56 2.76
C ALA A 145 -4.21 -13.67 4.25
N LEU A 146 -3.34 -13.28 5.17
CA LEU A 146 -3.63 -13.25 6.60
C LEU A 146 -4.73 -12.24 6.98
N PHE A 147 -4.95 -11.23 6.14
CA PHE A 147 -6.06 -10.28 6.31
C PHE A 147 -7.38 -10.73 5.66
N ALA A 148 -7.46 -11.94 5.11
CA ALA A 148 -8.68 -12.40 4.46
C ALA A 148 -9.83 -12.54 5.48
N ARG A 149 -10.73 -11.57 5.48
CA ARG A 149 -11.94 -11.46 6.30
C ARG A 149 -13.13 -11.03 5.41
N PRO A 150 -14.39 -11.29 5.80
CA PRO A 150 -15.55 -10.92 4.99
C PRO A 150 -15.65 -9.42 4.67
N TYR A 151 -15.18 -8.56 5.58
CA TYR A 151 -15.14 -7.10 5.43
C TYR A 151 -13.85 -6.58 4.77
N ALA A 152 -12.89 -7.46 4.47
CA ALA A 152 -11.62 -7.08 3.85
C ALA A 152 -11.67 -7.27 2.32
N THR A 153 -11.39 -6.21 1.59
CA THR A 153 -11.32 -6.21 0.13
C THR A 153 -9.88 -6.23 -0.34
N LEU A 154 -9.46 -7.33 -0.94
CA LEU A 154 -8.15 -7.46 -1.57
C LEU A 154 -8.14 -6.82 -2.95
N LEU A 155 -7.22 -5.89 -3.18
CA LEU A 155 -7.07 -5.07 -4.39
C LEU A 155 -5.70 -5.33 -5.05
N PRO A 156 -5.58 -6.39 -5.87
CA PRO A 156 -4.31 -6.78 -6.46
C PRO A 156 -3.83 -5.81 -7.54
N CYS A 157 -2.56 -5.41 -7.47
CA CYS A 157 -1.87 -4.48 -8.37
C CYS A 157 -0.62 -5.11 -8.98
N ARG A 158 -0.75 -5.89 -10.03
CA ARG A 158 0.37 -6.59 -10.68
C ARG A 158 1.33 -5.64 -11.36
N ASN A 159 2.64 -5.99 -11.31
CA ASN A 159 3.72 -5.32 -12.05
C ASN A 159 3.97 -3.85 -11.67
N LEU A 160 3.60 -3.40 -10.46
CA LEU A 160 3.92 -2.05 -9.98
C LEU A 160 5.35 -1.90 -9.42
N GLY A 161 6.09 -2.99 -9.26
CA GLY A 161 7.47 -2.96 -8.77
C GLY A 161 7.57 -3.13 -7.25
N ARG A 162 8.58 -2.50 -6.65
CA ARG A 162 8.86 -2.67 -5.22
C ARG A 162 7.96 -1.82 -4.33
N ASP A 163 7.62 -0.65 -4.77
CA ASP A 163 6.87 0.36 -4.03
C ASP A 163 5.54 0.64 -4.75
N THR A 164 4.53 -0.10 -4.34
CA THR A 164 3.18 0.03 -4.89
C THR A 164 2.57 1.39 -4.54
N ALA A 165 2.89 1.94 -3.35
CA ALA A 165 2.37 3.24 -2.93
C ALA A 165 2.91 4.37 -3.81
N ALA A 166 4.23 4.41 -4.02
CA ALA A 166 4.86 5.38 -4.91
C ALA A 166 4.35 5.25 -6.36
N ALA A 167 4.10 4.03 -6.83
CA ALA A 167 3.55 3.81 -8.17
C ALA A 167 2.11 4.34 -8.28
N LEU A 168 1.25 4.12 -7.28
CA LEU A 168 -0.12 4.63 -7.25
C LEU A 168 -0.14 6.17 -7.17
N ASP A 169 0.77 6.76 -6.41
CA ASP A 169 0.93 8.21 -6.33
C ASP A 169 1.44 8.77 -7.66
N GLY A 170 2.47 8.19 -8.25
CA GLY A 170 2.99 8.56 -9.58
C GLY A 170 1.95 8.47 -10.70
N MET A 171 0.99 7.56 -10.59
CA MET A 171 -0.18 7.47 -11.46
C MET A 171 -1.28 8.48 -11.10
N ARG A 172 -1.17 9.22 -10.00
CA ARG A 172 -2.18 10.10 -9.41
C ARG A 172 -3.50 9.39 -9.07
N VAL A 173 -3.41 8.11 -8.75
CA VAL A 173 -4.57 7.26 -8.40
C VAL A 173 -4.87 7.32 -6.90
N LEU A 174 -3.84 7.45 -6.08
CA LEU A 174 -3.94 7.31 -4.63
C LEU A 174 -4.92 8.31 -3.98
N PRO A 175 -4.94 9.61 -4.33
CA PRO A 175 -5.92 10.53 -3.78
C PRO A 175 -7.39 10.13 -4.07
N SER A 176 -7.66 9.59 -5.26
CA SER A 176 -9.00 9.12 -5.64
C SER A 176 -9.39 7.84 -4.90
N VAL A 177 -8.44 6.95 -4.66
CA VAL A 177 -8.65 5.72 -3.88
C VAL A 177 -8.99 6.07 -2.43
N LEU A 178 -8.20 6.95 -1.79
CA LEU A 178 -8.43 7.36 -0.40
C LEU A 178 -9.78 8.08 -0.25
N GLN A 179 -10.13 8.93 -1.21
CA GLN A 179 -11.43 9.60 -1.21
C GLN A 179 -12.59 8.60 -1.32
N ALA A 180 -12.52 7.69 -2.30
CA ALA A 180 -13.57 6.71 -2.49
C ALA A 180 -13.71 5.78 -1.28
N ALA A 181 -12.58 5.42 -0.63
CA ALA A 181 -12.58 4.65 0.60
C ALA A 181 -13.27 5.40 1.75
N ALA A 182 -12.87 6.65 2.00
CA ALA A 182 -13.45 7.48 3.07
C ALA A 182 -14.95 7.73 2.89
N MET A 183 -15.43 7.73 1.65
CA MET A 183 -16.86 7.90 1.32
C MET A 183 -17.64 6.58 1.28
N GLY A 184 -17.02 5.45 1.61
CA GLY A 184 -17.65 4.13 1.52
C GLY A 184 -17.99 3.67 0.09
N ALA A 185 -17.45 4.34 -0.93
CA ALA A 185 -17.73 4.08 -2.34
C ALA A 185 -16.69 3.18 -3.02
N LEU A 186 -15.59 2.86 -2.34
CA LEU A 186 -14.53 2.06 -2.93
C LEU A 186 -14.95 0.58 -2.99
N ASP A 187 -15.00 0.07 -4.21
CA ASP A 187 -15.14 -1.36 -4.49
C ASP A 187 -14.07 -1.83 -5.48
N ARG A 188 -14.06 -3.14 -5.78
CA ARG A 188 -13.13 -3.72 -6.76
C ARG A 188 -13.31 -3.14 -8.16
N THR A 189 -14.52 -2.77 -8.54
CA THR A 189 -14.84 -2.24 -9.87
C THR A 189 -14.33 -0.82 -10.02
N LEU A 190 -14.63 0.03 -9.07
CA LEU A 190 -14.14 1.41 -9.04
C LEU A 190 -12.62 1.46 -8.96
N PHE A 191 -12.01 0.63 -8.08
CA PHE A 191 -10.56 0.52 -8.01
C PHE A 191 -9.93 0.12 -9.35
N ARG A 192 -10.49 -0.87 -10.04
CA ARG A 192 -10.01 -1.28 -11.37
C ARG A 192 -10.11 -0.14 -12.38
N THR A 193 -11.12 0.71 -12.27
CA THR A 193 -11.28 1.89 -13.13
C THR A 193 -10.15 2.88 -12.90
N PHE A 194 -9.83 3.22 -11.65
CA PHE A 194 -8.68 4.05 -11.31
C PHE A 194 -7.37 3.42 -11.76
N TYR A 195 -7.20 2.13 -11.51
CA TYR A 195 -6.00 1.37 -11.85
C TYR A 195 -5.75 1.23 -13.36
N ARG A 196 -6.70 1.54 -14.22
CA ARG A 196 -6.48 1.60 -15.69
C ARG A 196 -5.43 2.61 -16.09
N SER A 197 -5.18 3.66 -15.30
CA SER A 197 -4.13 4.66 -15.52
C SER A 197 -2.73 4.04 -15.67
N ARG A 198 -2.49 2.83 -15.10
CA ARG A 198 -1.23 2.07 -15.27
C ARG A 198 -0.83 1.87 -16.74
N ARG A 199 -1.81 1.86 -17.66
CA ARG A 199 -1.56 1.68 -19.09
C ARG A 199 -0.73 2.83 -19.68
N ASN A 200 -0.73 3.99 -19.04
CA ASN A 200 0.04 5.18 -19.42
C ASN A 200 1.24 5.42 -18.49
N PHE A 201 1.50 4.52 -17.55
CA PHE A 201 2.56 4.65 -16.57
C PHE A 201 3.79 3.85 -17.02
N ALA A 202 4.82 4.57 -17.46
CA ALA A 202 6.02 3.95 -18.04
C ALA A 202 6.69 2.91 -17.12
N PRO A 203 6.82 3.11 -15.78
CA PRO A 203 7.41 2.09 -14.91
C PRO A 203 6.61 0.77 -14.92
N TYR A 204 5.27 0.82 -14.92
CA TYR A 204 4.44 -0.38 -15.05
C TYR A 204 4.72 -1.13 -16.36
N LEU A 205 4.79 -0.40 -17.47
CA LEU A 205 5.01 -1.02 -18.79
C LEU A 205 6.40 -1.62 -18.88
N LYS A 206 7.43 -1.01 -18.26
CA LYS A 206 8.77 -1.60 -18.15
C LYS A 206 8.76 -2.91 -17.37
N ASN A 207 8.10 -2.92 -16.21
CA ASN A 207 8.00 -4.13 -15.39
C ASN A 207 7.22 -5.24 -16.12
N LEU A 208 6.16 -4.88 -16.85
CA LEU A 208 5.40 -5.83 -17.67
C LEU A 208 6.25 -6.41 -18.79
N LEU A 209 7.03 -5.59 -19.50
CA LEU A 209 7.94 -6.07 -20.54
C LEU A 209 9.00 -7.00 -19.97
N ALA A 210 9.69 -6.61 -18.89
CA ALA A 210 10.68 -7.45 -18.23
C ALA A 210 10.11 -8.81 -17.82
N ARG A 211 8.85 -8.83 -17.33
CA ARG A 211 8.18 -10.09 -17.02
C ARG A 211 7.94 -10.94 -18.27
N LEU A 212 7.40 -10.33 -19.34
CA LEU A 212 7.14 -11.04 -20.59
C LEU A 212 8.42 -11.61 -21.20
N ASP A 213 9.52 -10.88 -21.09
CA ASP A 213 10.85 -11.34 -21.49
C ASP A 213 11.32 -12.54 -20.68
N ASN A 214 11.19 -12.47 -19.36
CA ASN A 214 11.52 -13.58 -18.45
C ASN A 214 10.65 -14.83 -18.70
N ASP A 215 9.39 -14.62 -19.09
CA ASP A 215 8.46 -15.71 -19.42
C ASP A 215 8.65 -16.23 -20.87
N GLY A 216 9.61 -15.70 -21.64
CA GLY A 216 9.88 -16.06 -23.05
C GLY A 216 8.76 -15.68 -24.01
N ARG A 217 7.91 -14.71 -23.65
CA ARG A 217 6.72 -14.32 -24.42
C ARG A 217 7.00 -13.15 -25.37
N LEU A 218 7.95 -13.34 -26.29
CA LEU A 218 8.44 -12.29 -27.20
C LEU A 218 7.34 -11.61 -28.03
N ILE A 219 6.38 -12.39 -28.56
CA ILE A 219 5.26 -11.83 -29.35
C ILE A 219 4.43 -10.86 -28.51
N LEU A 220 4.11 -11.24 -27.27
CA LEU A 220 3.35 -10.36 -26.37
C LEU A 220 4.17 -9.14 -25.96
N ALA A 221 5.47 -9.31 -25.70
CA ALA A 221 6.39 -8.21 -25.43
C ALA A 221 6.43 -7.22 -26.60
N GLY A 222 6.50 -7.70 -27.84
CA GLY A 222 6.45 -6.88 -29.06
C GLY A 222 5.15 -6.08 -29.18
N LEU A 223 4.00 -6.71 -28.90
CA LEU A 223 2.69 -6.01 -28.90
C LEU A 223 2.63 -4.91 -27.85
N VAL A 224 3.13 -5.17 -26.63
CA VAL A 224 3.19 -4.17 -25.55
C VAL A 224 4.15 -3.04 -25.91
N ALA A 225 5.37 -3.35 -26.39
CA ALA A 225 6.37 -2.37 -26.77
C ALA A 225 5.85 -1.45 -27.90
N ARG A 226 5.25 -2.02 -28.95
CA ARG A 226 4.64 -1.28 -30.09
C ARG A 226 3.55 -0.34 -29.60
N ASN A 227 2.64 -0.83 -28.75
CA ASN A 227 1.55 -0.02 -28.20
C ASN A 227 2.09 1.11 -27.31
N ALA A 228 3.10 0.83 -26.48
CA ALA A 228 3.70 1.81 -25.57
C ALA A 228 4.49 2.88 -26.36
N ALA A 229 5.30 2.48 -27.36
CA ALA A 229 6.04 3.38 -28.22
C ALA A 229 5.09 4.36 -28.94
N LYS A 230 4.02 3.83 -29.55
CA LYS A 230 3.02 4.68 -30.26
C LYS A 230 2.33 5.70 -29.36
N ARG A 231 1.98 5.31 -28.11
CA ARG A 231 1.17 6.16 -27.20
C ARG A 231 2.03 7.09 -26.38
N LEU A 232 3.15 6.61 -25.83
CA LEU A 232 3.96 7.36 -24.89
C LEU A 232 5.10 8.11 -25.58
N ARG A 233 5.50 7.68 -26.79
CA ARG A 233 6.58 8.25 -27.57
C ARG A 233 7.90 8.36 -26.76
N LEU A 234 8.18 7.32 -25.98
CA LEU A 234 9.39 7.24 -25.16
C LEU A 234 10.42 6.34 -25.83
N PRO A 235 11.66 6.81 -26.06
CA PRO A 235 12.70 6.10 -26.82
C PRO A 235 12.94 4.67 -26.35
N GLN A 236 12.86 4.44 -25.05
CA GLN A 236 13.04 3.11 -24.43
C GLN A 236 12.10 2.02 -24.95
N PHE A 237 10.86 2.38 -25.34
CA PHE A 237 9.91 1.41 -25.90
C PHE A 237 10.12 1.20 -27.39
N GLU A 238 10.63 2.21 -28.09
CA GLU A 238 11.02 2.13 -29.51
C GLU A 238 12.24 1.23 -29.66
N THR A 239 13.28 1.46 -28.85
CA THR A 239 14.48 0.61 -28.83
C THR A 239 14.11 -0.85 -28.54
N ARG A 240 13.29 -1.10 -27.50
CA ARG A 240 12.89 -2.46 -27.17
C ARG A 240 12.07 -3.13 -28.27
N LEU A 241 11.23 -2.38 -28.99
CA LEU A 241 10.48 -2.89 -30.14
C LEU A 241 11.43 -3.36 -31.26
N ILE A 242 12.42 -2.54 -31.61
CA ILE A 242 13.43 -2.89 -32.64
C ILE A 242 14.18 -4.17 -32.24
N GLU A 243 14.63 -4.27 -30.99
CA GLU A 243 15.30 -5.46 -30.47
C GLU A 243 14.46 -6.73 -30.62
N ILE A 244 13.17 -6.64 -30.30
CA ILE A 244 12.25 -7.79 -30.39
C ILE A 244 11.99 -8.14 -31.86
N GLU A 245 11.79 -7.15 -32.74
CA GLU A 245 11.55 -7.36 -34.16
C GLU A 245 12.77 -8.00 -34.87
N THR A 246 13.97 -7.79 -34.31
CA THR A 246 15.21 -8.43 -34.83
C THR A 246 15.34 -9.89 -34.35
N GLN A 247 14.67 -10.27 -33.26
CA GLN A 247 14.70 -11.63 -32.68
C GLN A 247 13.59 -12.55 -33.21
N LEU A 248 12.56 -11.99 -33.85
CA LEU A 248 11.44 -12.73 -34.47
C LEU A 248 11.64 -13.02 -35.92
#